data_44a3d2bfa3ad95e230beae0b3515767f
#
_entry.id   44a3d2bfa3ad95e230beae0b3515767f
#
_cell.length_a   1.000
_cell.length_b   1.000
_cell.length_c   1.000
_cell.angle_alpha   90.00
_cell.angle_beta   90.00
_cell.angle_gamma   90.00
#
_symmetry.space_group_name_H-M   'P 1'
#
loop_
_entity.id
_entity.type
_entity.pdbx_description
1 polymer ?
#
loop_
_entity_poly.entity_id
_entity_poly.type
_entity_poly.pdbx_seq_one_letter_code
_entity_poly.pdbx_strand_id
1 'polypeptide(L)'
;VPMLPVAGGGMAFAYKAFNETVSFISGWAAFGAFVSIIPWEAIQITDVLGYLIPGIKTGPILYKVAGEPIYLITIIIGSVASLLLFALNMRGLAAAASVQKILCFILVGAAVIGAIASLIGGNADNWKPIYDVTDPTIYGNPADGLKQVSHNSMFGGILAILASAPFFLAGFETIPQGIEDAGGDVASVGKTVVLSVVLACVFYAILLFCFGYAWKWQEFAHMSNPSAATMFKSLYPGAVGGVLYWLITLGAIAGLFTTWNGFFMASASLLMAMGRGNLVPGVFAKQNKNGIPVPGLLVCLLLSLIGPFLGAGLIGSITSFSAAAFVLSWCITSFSLIRLRKIAPDMERPYKIPGGVAMGGFSALITTVVFILLFVPNNPVYMGKTASIMFVGWMVIGFILYAISGVQRKAISKADREAAMFGHATHED
;
A
#
# COMPACT_ATOMS: atom_id res chain seq x y z
N VAL A 1 4.33 10.75 -14.94
CA VAL A 1 4.28 9.41 -15.55
C VAL A 1 4.38 9.51 -17.07
N PRO A 2 3.52 10.23 -17.79
CA PRO A 2 3.61 10.31 -19.26
C PRO A 2 4.92 10.92 -19.78
N MET A 3 5.61 11.72 -18.99
CA MET A 3 6.90 12.34 -19.37
C MET A 3 8.06 11.32 -19.41
N LEU A 4 8.02 10.30 -18.56
CA LEU A 4 8.98 9.20 -18.52
C LEU A 4 8.19 7.90 -18.33
N PRO A 5 7.75 7.27 -19.45
CA PRO A 5 6.90 6.08 -19.42
C PRO A 5 7.74 4.81 -19.24
N VAL A 6 8.41 4.71 -18.11
CA VAL A 6 9.27 3.57 -17.76
C VAL A 6 8.86 2.98 -16.42
N ALA A 7 9.07 1.68 -16.23
CA ALA A 7 8.96 1.04 -14.94
C ALA A 7 9.92 1.72 -13.95
N GLY A 8 9.44 1.98 -12.74
CA GLY A 8 10.23 2.72 -11.75
C GLY A 8 9.59 4.02 -11.30
N GLY A 9 8.66 4.59 -12.07
CA GLY A 9 7.82 5.72 -11.64
C GLY A 9 8.60 6.85 -10.95
N GLY A 10 8.34 7.09 -9.66
CA GLY A 10 8.99 8.15 -8.87
C GLY A 10 10.51 8.06 -8.82
N MET A 11 11.07 6.84 -8.86
CA MET A 11 12.52 6.60 -8.92
C MET A 11 13.14 7.18 -10.20
N ALA A 12 12.48 6.98 -11.35
CA ALA A 12 12.95 7.48 -12.64
C ALA A 12 12.98 9.02 -12.69
N PHE A 13 11.96 9.66 -12.10
CA PHE A 13 11.94 11.13 -11.97
C PHE A 13 13.04 11.64 -11.05
N ALA A 14 13.29 10.96 -9.94
CA ALA A 14 14.35 11.31 -9.01
C ALA A 14 15.74 11.18 -9.64
N TYR A 15 15.94 10.17 -10.50
CA TYR A 15 17.18 10.00 -11.25
C TYR A 15 17.46 11.20 -12.18
N LYS A 16 16.49 11.56 -12.99
CA LYS A 16 16.62 12.69 -13.94
C LYS A 16 16.66 14.05 -13.22
N ALA A 17 15.94 14.19 -12.11
CA ALA A 17 15.90 15.44 -11.35
C ALA A 17 17.17 15.70 -10.53
N PHE A 18 17.76 14.66 -9.95
CA PHE A 18 18.85 14.79 -8.97
C PHE A 18 20.07 13.94 -9.35
N ASN A 19 20.11 12.70 -8.89
CA ASN A 19 21.22 11.78 -9.10
C ASN A 19 20.82 10.33 -8.72
N GLU A 20 21.75 9.40 -8.89
CA GLU A 20 21.59 7.98 -8.60
C GLU A 20 21.23 7.70 -7.13
N THR A 21 21.84 8.42 -6.19
CA THR A 21 21.61 8.20 -4.76
C THR A 21 20.19 8.60 -4.35
N VAL A 22 19.71 9.77 -4.79
CA VAL A 22 18.33 10.23 -4.53
C VAL A 22 17.32 9.31 -5.22
N SER A 23 17.63 8.87 -6.45
CA SER A 23 16.85 7.86 -7.16
C SER A 23 16.74 6.56 -6.38
N PHE A 24 17.88 6.06 -5.87
CA PHE A 24 17.92 4.87 -5.02
C PHE A 24 17.04 5.04 -3.78
N ILE A 25 17.17 6.15 -3.04
CA ILE A 25 16.38 6.40 -1.82
C ILE A 25 14.89 6.39 -2.15
N SER A 26 14.46 7.07 -3.23
CA SER A 26 13.07 7.10 -3.67
C SER A 26 12.56 5.71 -4.07
N GLY A 27 13.33 4.97 -4.86
CA GLY A 27 12.98 3.63 -5.31
C GLY A 27 12.96 2.62 -4.17
N TRP A 28 13.93 2.65 -3.26
CA TRP A 28 14.01 1.73 -2.13
C TRP A 28 12.91 1.99 -1.10
N ALA A 29 12.57 3.25 -0.86
CA ALA A 29 11.41 3.62 -0.06
C ALA A 29 10.11 3.11 -0.69
N ALA A 30 9.88 3.38 -1.99
CA ALA A 30 8.71 2.89 -2.70
C ALA A 30 8.65 1.35 -2.71
N PHE A 31 9.78 0.67 -2.91
CA PHE A 31 9.85 -0.79 -2.84
C PHE A 31 9.49 -1.31 -1.44
N GLY A 32 9.99 -0.67 -0.37
CA GLY A 32 9.64 -1.00 1.00
C GLY A 32 8.15 -0.84 1.27
N ALA A 33 7.57 0.26 0.79
CA ALA A 33 6.14 0.52 0.89
C ALA A 33 5.31 -0.56 0.17
N PHE A 34 5.65 -0.89 -1.05
CA PHE A 34 4.94 -1.90 -1.85
C PHE A 34 5.07 -3.30 -1.24
N VAL A 35 6.31 -3.69 -0.95
CA VAL A 35 6.59 -5.06 -0.53
C VAL A 35 6.11 -5.36 0.90
N SER A 36 5.88 -4.35 1.74
CA SER A 36 5.32 -4.53 3.08
C SER A 36 3.81 -4.83 3.08
N ILE A 37 3.09 -4.45 2.03
CA ILE A 37 1.68 -4.80 1.84
C ILE A 37 1.53 -6.31 1.64
N ILE A 38 2.48 -6.95 0.99
CA ILE A 38 2.45 -8.38 0.68
C ILE A 38 2.35 -9.27 1.95
N PRO A 39 3.26 -9.18 2.95
CA PRO A 39 3.12 -9.90 4.21
C PRO A 39 1.91 -9.45 5.03
N TRP A 40 1.51 -8.18 4.94
CA TRP A 40 0.32 -7.66 5.60
C TRP A 40 -0.93 -8.40 5.12
N GLU A 41 -1.10 -8.57 3.80
CA GLU A 41 -2.21 -9.32 3.20
C GLU A 41 -2.18 -10.81 3.58
N ALA A 42 -0.98 -11.41 3.62
CA ALA A 42 -0.80 -12.80 4.02
C ALA A 42 -1.19 -13.06 5.50
N ILE A 43 -1.11 -12.05 6.36
CA ILE A 43 -1.63 -12.09 7.71
C ILE A 43 -3.15 -11.93 7.69
N GLN A 44 -3.65 -10.90 7.02
CA GLN A 44 -5.07 -10.51 7.04
C GLN A 44 -5.99 -11.54 6.40
N ILE A 45 -5.54 -12.32 5.43
CA ILE A 45 -6.38 -13.35 4.81
C ILE A 45 -6.89 -14.36 5.84
N THR A 46 -6.08 -14.68 6.85
CA THR A 46 -6.48 -15.62 7.91
C THR A 46 -7.51 -15.00 8.85
N ASP A 47 -7.43 -13.70 9.09
CA ASP A 47 -8.40 -12.98 9.91
C ASP A 47 -9.76 -12.91 9.21
N VAL A 48 -9.76 -12.55 7.93
CA VAL A 48 -11.00 -12.49 7.13
C VAL A 48 -11.62 -13.87 6.93
N LEU A 49 -10.82 -14.92 6.69
CA LEU A 49 -11.32 -16.29 6.63
C LEU A 49 -11.85 -16.78 7.98
N GLY A 50 -11.39 -16.24 9.09
CA GLY A 50 -11.94 -16.51 10.43
C GLY A 50 -13.41 -16.14 10.57
N TYR A 51 -13.92 -15.19 9.79
CA TYR A 51 -15.37 -14.90 9.73
C TYR A 51 -16.16 -16.00 9.01
N LEU A 52 -15.56 -16.66 8.01
CA LEU A 52 -16.20 -17.72 7.25
C LEU A 52 -16.12 -19.08 7.95
N ILE A 53 -15.00 -19.34 8.59
CA ILE A 53 -14.67 -20.62 9.22
C ILE A 53 -14.50 -20.39 10.72
N PRO A 54 -15.58 -20.47 11.53
CA PRO A 54 -15.48 -20.40 12.98
C PRO A 54 -14.49 -21.45 13.49
N GLY A 55 -13.53 -21.01 14.29
CA GLY A 55 -12.50 -21.90 14.82
C GLY A 55 -11.22 -22.01 13.99
N ILE A 56 -11.06 -21.23 12.92
CA ILE A 56 -9.80 -21.20 12.16
C ILE A 56 -8.59 -20.80 13.03
N LYS A 57 -8.82 -20.03 14.08
CA LYS A 57 -7.84 -19.65 15.11
C LYS A 57 -7.93 -20.54 16.34
N THR A 58 -8.35 -21.79 16.20
CA THR A 58 -8.34 -22.80 17.26
C THR A 58 -7.18 -23.76 17.07
N GLY A 59 -6.74 -24.39 18.13
CA GLY A 59 -5.63 -25.33 18.10
C GLY A 59 -4.45 -24.86 18.96
N PRO A 60 -3.31 -25.58 18.90
CA PRO A 60 -2.15 -25.22 19.68
C PRO A 60 -1.55 -23.90 19.24
N ILE A 61 -1.30 -23.02 20.20
CA ILE A 61 -0.53 -21.80 20.00
C ILE A 61 0.94 -22.20 19.88
N LEU A 62 1.57 -21.85 18.75
CA LEU A 62 2.99 -22.16 18.53
C LEU A 62 3.89 -21.20 19.33
N TYR A 63 3.59 -19.91 19.26
CA TYR A 63 4.26 -18.83 19.99
C TYR A 63 3.41 -17.57 19.95
N LYS A 64 3.89 -16.49 20.57
CA LYS A 64 3.24 -15.16 20.52
C LYS A 64 4.19 -14.13 19.92
N VAL A 65 3.63 -13.20 19.13
CA VAL A 65 4.33 -12.04 18.56
C VAL A 65 3.56 -10.79 18.93
N ALA A 66 4.22 -9.84 19.58
CA ALA A 66 3.59 -8.61 20.08
C ALA A 66 2.29 -8.85 20.89
N GLY A 67 2.27 -9.94 21.69
CA GLY A 67 1.12 -10.33 22.51
C GLY A 67 0.09 -11.22 21.83
N GLU A 68 0.03 -11.24 20.49
CA GLU A 68 -0.93 -12.03 19.71
C GLU A 68 -0.46 -13.45 19.44
N PRO A 69 -1.35 -14.47 19.58
CA PRO A 69 -1.01 -15.86 19.36
C PRO A 69 -0.86 -16.21 17.89
N ILE A 70 0.13 -17.04 17.57
CA ILE A 70 0.34 -17.59 16.24
C ILE A 70 -0.08 -19.06 16.23
N TYR A 71 -0.97 -19.39 15.29
CA TYR A 71 -1.50 -20.75 15.09
C TYR A 71 -0.91 -21.39 13.84
N LEU A 72 -0.68 -22.70 13.87
CA LEU A 72 -0.16 -23.43 12.70
C LEU A 72 -1.06 -23.25 11.47
N ILE A 73 -2.36 -23.29 11.65
CA ILE A 73 -3.32 -23.16 10.55
C ILE A 73 -3.24 -21.81 9.86
N THR A 74 -3.00 -20.72 10.61
CA THR A 74 -2.84 -19.37 10.02
C THR A 74 -1.58 -19.29 9.17
N ILE A 75 -0.48 -19.93 9.60
CA ILE A 75 0.74 -20.03 8.79
C ILE A 75 0.47 -20.80 7.49
N ILE A 76 -0.20 -21.95 7.58
CA ILE A 76 -0.50 -22.78 6.40
C ILE A 76 -1.35 -22.00 5.40
N ILE A 77 -2.43 -21.37 5.83
CA ILE A 77 -3.35 -20.63 4.95
C ILE A 77 -2.63 -19.46 4.27
N GLY A 78 -1.95 -18.62 5.03
CA GLY A 78 -1.21 -17.49 4.46
C GLY A 78 -0.11 -17.93 3.49
N SER A 79 0.58 -19.05 3.81
CA SER A 79 1.61 -19.60 2.93
C SER A 79 1.03 -20.20 1.65
N VAL A 80 -0.07 -20.94 1.72
CA VAL A 80 -0.76 -21.49 0.53
C VAL A 80 -1.26 -20.36 -0.36
N ALA A 81 -1.89 -19.34 0.20
CA ALA A 81 -2.35 -18.17 -0.56
C ALA A 81 -1.18 -17.44 -1.23
N SER A 82 -0.05 -17.28 -0.54
CA SER A 82 1.19 -16.69 -1.09
C SER A 82 1.71 -17.47 -2.29
N LEU A 83 1.76 -18.80 -2.18
CA LEU A 83 2.19 -19.68 -3.28
C LEU A 83 1.25 -19.64 -4.48
N LEU A 84 -0.06 -19.58 -4.25
CA LEU A 84 -1.05 -19.45 -5.32
C LEU A 84 -0.90 -18.13 -6.08
N LEU A 85 -0.71 -17.02 -5.38
CA LEU A 85 -0.46 -15.72 -6.00
C LEU A 85 0.87 -15.67 -6.74
N PHE A 86 1.93 -16.23 -6.17
CA PHE A 86 3.19 -16.37 -6.88
C PHE A 86 3.03 -17.17 -8.18
N ALA A 87 2.37 -18.33 -8.12
CA ALA A 87 2.10 -19.14 -9.30
C ALA A 87 1.24 -18.42 -10.36
N LEU A 88 0.27 -17.61 -9.94
CA LEU A 88 -0.53 -16.76 -10.83
C LEU A 88 0.37 -15.73 -11.53
N ASN A 89 1.23 -15.01 -10.79
CA ASN A 89 2.12 -14.00 -11.35
C ASN A 89 3.18 -14.62 -12.27
N MET A 90 3.62 -15.85 -12.02
CA MET A 90 4.51 -16.61 -12.91
C MET A 90 3.87 -16.98 -14.25
N ARG A 91 2.54 -16.89 -14.40
CA ARG A 91 1.83 -17.06 -15.69
C ARG A 91 1.84 -15.80 -16.54
N GLY A 92 2.34 -14.67 -15.99
CA GLY A 92 2.49 -13.39 -16.67
C GLY A 92 1.39 -12.38 -16.35
N LEU A 93 1.65 -11.15 -16.78
CA LEU A 93 0.83 -9.97 -16.47
C LEU A 93 -0.63 -10.12 -16.91
N ALA A 94 -0.89 -10.63 -18.10
CA ALA A 94 -2.25 -10.76 -18.64
C ALA A 94 -3.15 -11.69 -17.79
N ALA A 95 -2.59 -12.82 -17.32
CA ALA A 95 -3.31 -13.76 -16.48
C ALA A 95 -3.62 -13.12 -15.11
N ALA A 96 -2.63 -12.50 -14.48
CA ALA A 96 -2.78 -11.81 -13.20
C ALA A 96 -3.79 -10.65 -13.28
N ALA A 97 -3.73 -9.83 -14.33
CA ALA A 97 -4.64 -8.71 -14.57
C ALA A 97 -6.09 -9.18 -14.81
N SER A 98 -6.30 -10.31 -15.51
CA SER A 98 -7.64 -10.86 -15.73
C SER A 98 -8.31 -11.30 -14.43
N VAL A 99 -7.59 -11.99 -13.55
CA VAL A 99 -8.07 -12.37 -12.22
C VAL A 99 -8.37 -11.14 -11.38
N GLN A 100 -7.44 -10.17 -11.37
CA GLN A 100 -7.60 -8.92 -10.63
C GLN A 100 -8.85 -8.15 -11.04
N LYS A 101 -9.16 -8.08 -12.33
CA LYS A 101 -10.37 -7.42 -12.84
C LYS A 101 -11.64 -8.04 -12.27
N ILE A 102 -11.76 -9.37 -12.26
CA ILE A 102 -12.93 -10.08 -11.73
C ILE A 102 -13.07 -9.79 -10.23
N LEU A 103 -11.99 -9.94 -9.46
CA LEU A 103 -12.00 -9.71 -8.02
C LEU A 103 -12.34 -8.24 -7.68
N CYS A 104 -11.87 -7.29 -8.48
CA CYS A 104 -12.21 -5.87 -8.32
C CYS A 104 -13.72 -5.61 -8.49
N PHE A 105 -14.38 -6.22 -9.48
CA PHE A 105 -15.82 -6.10 -9.64
C PHE A 105 -16.59 -6.72 -8.46
N ILE A 106 -16.12 -7.84 -7.91
CA ILE A 106 -16.72 -8.45 -6.71
C ILE A 106 -16.59 -7.51 -5.51
N LEU A 107 -15.40 -6.94 -5.28
CA LEU A 107 -15.16 -5.98 -4.21
C LEU A 107 -16.07 -4.76 -4.32
N VAL A 108 -16.07 -4.10 -5.48
CA VAL A 108 -16.84 -2.87 -5.70
C VAL A 108 -18.34 -3.14 -5.62
N GLY A 109 -18.80 -4.25 -6.19
CA GLY A 109 -20.20 -4.68 -6.11
C GLY A 109 -20.65 -4.91 -4.67
N ALA A 110 -19.86 -5.64 -3.88
CA ALA A 110 -20.13 -5.87 -2.47
C ALA A 110 -20.15 -4.55 -1.66
N ALA A 111 -19.20 -3.65 -1.94
CA ALA A 111 -19.12 -2.34 -1.27
C ALA A 111 -20.34 -1.45 -1.59
N VAL A 112 -20.78 -1.41 -2.85
CA VAL A 112 -21.97 -0.66 -3.26
C VAL A 112 -23.24 -1.22 -2.58
N ILE A 113 -23.40 -2.54 -2.57
CA ILE A 113 -24.55 -3.18 -1.90
C ILE A 113 -24.48 -2.90 -0.39
N GLY A 114 -23.29 -2.98 0.23
CA GLY A 114 -23.09 -2.64 1.63
C GLY A 114 -23.43 -1.19 1.94
N ALA A 115 -23.03 -0.25 1.10
CA ALA A 115 -23.40 1.17 1.25
C ALA A 115 -24.91 1.40 1.18
N ILE A 116 -25.60 0.79 0.21
CA ILE A 116 -27.06 0.86 0.05
C ILE A 116 -27.73 0.24 1.29
N ALA A 117 -27.33 -0.95 1.71
CA ALA A 117 -27.86 -1.60 2.90
C ALA A 117 -27.67 -0.75 4.15
N SER A 118 -26.50 -0.09 4.30
CA SER A 118 -26.24 0.84 5.39
C SER A 118 -27.22 1.99 5.45
N LEU A 119 -27.55 2.58 4.31
CA LEU A 119 -28.49 3.71 4.22
C LEU A 119 -29.95 3.28 4.47
N ILE A 120 -30.31 2.03 4.14
CA ILE A 120 -31.67 1.52 4.36
C ILE A 120 -31.89 1.15 5.83
N GLY A 121 -30.92 0.47 6.46
CA GLY A 121 -31.07 -0.07 7.81
C GLY A 121 -30.50 0.82 8.92
N GLY A 122 -29.75 1.86 8.58
CA GLY A 122 -29.08 2.74 9.54
C GLY A 122 -29.95 3.89 10.03
N ASN A 123 -29.34 4.72 10.88
CA ASN A 123 -29.97 5.90 11.48
C ASN A 123 -28.93 7.02 11.65
N ALA A 124 -29.34 8.27 11.41
CA ALA A 124 -28.49 9.47 11.57
C ALA A 124 -27.97 9.66 13.01
N ASP A 125 -28.66 9.14 14.02
CA ASP A 125 -28.24 9.22 15.42
C ASP A 125 -27.00 8.34 15.70
N ASN A 126 -26.67 7.38 14.82
CA ASN A 126 -25.49 6.56 14.91
C ASN A 126 -24.18 7.34 14.73
N TRP A 127 -24.21 8.49 14.09
CA TRP A 127 -23.06 9.39 14.00
C TRP A 127 -22.75 10.15 15.29
N LYS A 128 -23.68 10.15 16.26
CA LYS A 128 -23.53 10.93 17.50
C LYS A 128 -23.06 10.07 18.68
N PRO A 129 -22.11 10.57 19.46
CA PRO A 129 -21.31 11.78 19.23
C PRO A 129 -20.30 11.53 18.08
N ILE A 130 -20.08 12.54 17.23
CA ILE A 130 -19.07 12.45 16.13
C ILE A 130 -17.67 12.26 16.71
N TYR A 131 -17.44 12.79 17.88
CA TYR A 131 -16.16 12.74 18.58
C TYR A 131 -16.42 12.57 20.09
N ASP A 132 -15.75 11.59 20.70
CA ASP A 132 -15.83 11.33 22.13
C ASP A 132 -14.45 10.96 22.65
N VAL A 133 -13.99 11.65 23.70
CA VAL A 133 -12.72 11.40 24.39
C VAL A 133 -12.92 10.84 25.81
N THR A 134 -14.17 10.63 26.20
CA THR A 134 -14.50 10.29 27.59
C THR A 134 -14.31 8.81 27.90
N ASP A 135 -14.23 7.94 26.88
CA ASP A 135 -14.05 6.51 27.08
C ASP A 135 -12.58 6.09 26.83
N PRO A 136 -11.79 5.91 27.91
CA PRO A 136 -10.39 5.51 27.79
C PRO A 136 -10.20 4.09 27.26
N THR A 137 -11.25 3.26 27.24
CA THR A 137 -11.15 1.87 26.78
C THR A 137 -11.16 1.76 25.25
N ILE A 138 -11.71 2.76 24.56
CA ILE A 138 -11.70 2.83 23.08
C ILE A 138 -10.31 3.23 22.55
N TYR A 139 -9.55 4.01 23.31
CA TYR A 139 -8.32 4.66 22.85
C TYR A 139 -7.03 3.89 23.19
N GLY A 140 -7.15 2.65 23.60
CA GLY A 140 -6.02 1.79 23.93
C GLY A 140 -5.37 2.07 25.28
N ASN A 141 -4.57 1.13 25.73
CA ASN A 141 -3.86 1.24 26.99
C ASN A 141 -2.69 2.24 26.85
N PRO A 142 -2.56 3.26 27.70
CA PRO A 142 -1.41 4.14 27.71
C PRO A 142 -0.05 3.41 27.82
N ALA A 143 -0.05 2.18 28.35
CA ALA A 143 1.14 1.33 28.44
C ALA A 143 1.68 0.88 27.08
N ASP A 144 0.87 0.87 26.03
CA ASP A 144 1.26 0.38 24.70
C ASP A 144 1.99 1.46 23.84
N GLY A 145 2.29 2.61 24.42
CA GLY A 145 2.98 3.70 23.74
C GLY A 145 2.13 4.47 22.71
N LEU A 146 0.91 4.05 22.46
CA LEU A 146 -0.11 4.79 21.73
C LEU A 146 -0.72 5.81 22.71
N LYS A 147 0.03 6.88 22.96
CA LYS A 147 -0.44 7.89 23.90
C LYS A 147 -1.70 8.56 23.35
N GLN A 148 -2.63 8.80 24.25
CA GLN A 148 -3.87 9.58 24.11
C GLN A 148 -3.72 10.98 23.46
N VAL A 149 -2.51 11.37 23.06
CA VAL A 149 -2.22 12.65 22.43
C VAL A 149 -3.01 12.85 21.14
N SER A 150 -3.28 11.76 20.40
CA SER A 150 -4.06 11.80 19.16
C SER A 150 -5.54 12.09 19.38
N HIS A 151 -6.06 11.86 20.59
CA HIS A 151 -7.48 11.91 20.89
C HIS A 151 -7.91 13.12 21.72
N ASN A 152 -6.98 14.02 22.05
CA ASN A 152 -7.27 15.21 22.86
C ASN A 152 -8.12 16.27 22.12
N SER A 153 -8.30 16.13 20.81
CA SER A 153 -9.13 17.01 20.00
C SER A 153 -9.57 16.34 18.71
N MET A 154 -10.67 16.79 18.12
CA MET A 154 -11.12 16.37 16.80
C MET A 154 -10.02 16.54 15.73
N PHE A 155 -9.29 17.65 15.78
CA PHE A 155 -8.18 17.90 14.88
C PHE A 155 -7.01 16.92 15.10
N GLY A 156 -6.71 16.57 16.36
CA GLY A 156 -5.73 15.54 16.69
C GLY A 156 -6.10 14.17 16.11
N GLY A 157 -7.38 13.80 16.18
CA GLY A 157 -7.89 12.56 15.57
C GLY A 157 -7.75 12.55 14.04
N ILE A 158 -8.03 13.68 13.37
CA ILE A 158 -7.81 13.84 11.93
C ILE A 158 -6.32 13.68 11.58
N LEU A 159 -5.43 14.28 12.36
CA LEU A 159 -3.98 14.15 12.14
C LEU A 159 -3.48 12.72 12.37
N ALA A 160 -4.04 11.99 13.33
CA ALA A 160 -3.65 10.62 13.63
C ALA A 160 -3.82 9.67 12.42
N ILE A 161 -4.82 9.91 11.57
CA ILE A 161 -5.04 9.14 10.34
C ILE A 161 -3.86 9.29 9.37
N LEU A 162 -3.13 10.40 9.39
CA LEU A 162 -1.97 10.61 8.53
C LEU A 162 -0.84 9.59 8.76
N ALA A 163 -0.79 8.94 9.92
CA ALA A 163 0.17 7.87 10.19
C ALA A 163 -0.12 6.59 9.40
N SER A 164 -1.35 6.38 8.94
CA SER A 164 -1.78 5.15 8.24
C SER A 164 -2.46 5.40 6.89
N ALA A 165 -3.07 6.56 6.66
CA ALA A 165 -3.78 6.87 5.43
C ALA A 165 -2.95 6.65 4.15
N PRO A 166 -1.64 6.97 4.09
CA PRO A 166 -0.82 6.69 2.91
C PRO A 166 -0.79 5.20 2.53
N PHE A 167 -0.85 4.30 3.52
CA PHE A 167 -0.95 2.87 3.28
C PHE A 167 -2.28 2.49 2.61
N PHE A 168 -3.40 3.00 3.14
CA PHE A 168 -4.73 2.66 2.64
C PHE A 168 -5.08 3.34 1.31
N LEU A 169 -4.44 4.46 0.98
CA LEU A 169 -4.60 5.16 -0.30
C LEU A 169 -3.61 4.69 -1.37
N ALA A 170 -2.70 3.78 -1.04
CA ALA A 170 -1.73 3.22 -1.95
C ALA A 170 -2.40 2.43 -3.10
N GLY A 171 -1.72 2.36 -4.24
CA GLY A 171 -2.18 1.59 -5.40
C GLY A 171 -2.03 2.35 -6.72
N PHE A 172 -2.23 3.65 -6.74
CA PHE A 172 -2.05 4.46 -7.94
C PHE A 172 -0.59 4.46 -8.44
N GLU A 173 0.37 4.20 -7.57
CA GLU A 173 1.80 4.07 -7.90
C GLU A 173 2.12 2.76 -8.65
N THR A 174 1.21 1.80 -8.63
CA THR A 174 1.40 0.55 -9.39
C THR A 174 1.17 0.76 -10.89
N ILE A 175 0.39 1.78 -11.28
CA ILE A 175 0.12 2.11 -12.68
C ILE A 175 1.41 2.42 -13.45
N PRO A 176 2.32 3.28 -12.97
CA PRO A 176 3.60 3.51 -13.62
C PRO A 176 4.49 2.27 -13.74
N GLN A 177 4.36 1.31 -12.82
CA GLN A 177 5.18 0.09 -12.84
C GLN A 177 4.81 -0.87 -13.98
N GLY A 178 3.57 -0.83 -14.45
CA GLY A 178 3.09 -1.62 -15.59
C GLY A 178 3.03 -0.85 -16.91
N ILE A 179 3.58 0.35 -16.98
CA ILE A 179 3.41 1.22 -18.17
C ILE A 179 4.12 0.67 -19.40
N GLU A 180 5.24 -0.03 -19.23
CA GLU A 180 5.98 -0.66 -20.32
C GLU A 180 5.18 -1.76 -21.02
N ASP A 181 4.25 -2.40 -20.27
CA ASP A 181 3.42 -3.51 -20.74
C ASP A 181 2.03 -3.03 -21.22
N ALA A 182 1.67 -1.79 -20.93
CA ALA A 182 0.37 -1.20 -21.27
C ALA A 182 0.40 -0.57 -22.66
N GLY A 183 0.32 -1.35 -23.71
CA GLY A 183 0.21 -0.83 -25.08
C GLY A 183 -0.96 0.15 -25.26
N GLY A 184 -0.70 1.47 -25.18
CA GLY A 184 -1.75 2.49 -25.29
C GLY A 184 -1.22 3.93 -25.24
N ASP A 185 -2.14 4.90 -25.34
CA ASP A 185 -1.83 6.33 -25.25
C ASP A 185 -1.25 6.69 -23.87
N VAL A 186 0.04 6.93 -23.83
CA VAL A 186 0.79 7.30 -22.64
C VAL A 186 0.24 8.57 -21.96
N ALA A 187 -0.32 9.51 -22.75
CA ALA A 187 -0.93 10.73 -22.22
C ALA A 187 -2.15 10.43 -21.34
N SER A 188 -2.92 9.39 -21.66
CA SER A 188 -4.10 8.97 -20.89
C SER A 188 -3.73 8.43 -19.50
N VAL A 189 -2.54 7.84 -19.33
CA VAL A 189 -2.06 7.29 -18.07
C VAL A 189 -1.98 8.36 -16.98
N GLY A 190 -1.56 9.58 -17.31
CA GLY A 190 -1.51 10.68 -16.35
C GLY A 190 -2.89 11.04 -15.77
N LYS A 191 -3.92 11.06 -16.63
CA LYS A 191 -5.32 11.29 -16.20
C LYS A 191 -5.82 10.12 -15.36
N THR A 192 -5.51 8.89 -15.77
CA THR A 192 -5.91 7.67 -15.06
C THR A 192 -5.35 7.63 -13.64
N VAL A 193 -4.07 7.98 -13.45
CA VAL A 193 -3.45 8.06 -12.12
C VAL A 193 -4.19 9.06 -11.21
N VAL A 194 -4.45 10.27 -11.70
CA VAL A 194 -5.17 11.29 -10.90
C VAL A 194 -6.60 10.84 -10.61
N LEU A 195 -7.30 10.32 -11.62
CA LEU A 195 -8.68 9.86 -11.46
C LEU A 195 -8.77 8.69 -10.47
N SER A 196 -7.83 7.75 -10.50
CA SER A 196 -7.82 6.61 -9.57
C SER A 196 -7.71 7.06 -8.11
N VAL A 197 -6.85 8.06 -7.81
CA VAL A 197 -6.72 8.62 -6.45
C VAL A 197 -8.02 9.30 -6.02
N VAL A 198 -8.60 10.15 -6.89
CA VAL A 198 -9.85 10.86 -6.58
C VAL A 198 -10.99 9.87 -6.34
N LEU A 199 -11.14 8.86 -7.21
CA LEU A 199 -12.16 7.82 -7.05
C LEU A 199 -11.95 7.00 -5.78
N ALA A 200 -10.70 6.66 -5.42
CA ALA A 200 -10.40 5.97 -4.17
C ALA A 200 -10.79 6.81 -2.95
N CYS A 201 -10.43 8.09 -2.92
CA CYS A 201 -10.81 8.99 -1.84
C CYS A 201 -12.33 9.12 -1.70
N VAL A 202 -13.05 9.30 -2.82
CA VAL A 202 -14.51 9.37 -2.82
C VAL A 202 -15.13 8.06 -2.36
N PHE A 203 -14.61 6.93 -2.84
CA PHE A 203 -15.07 5.60 -2.45
C PHE A 203 -14.94 5.36 -0.94
N TYR A 204 -13.76 5.64 -0.37
CA TYR A 204 -13.56 5.55 1.07
C TYR A 204 -14.48 6.48 1.86
N ALA A 205 -14.60 7.74 1.43
CA ALA A 205 -15.46 8.70 2.11
C ALA A 205 -16.93 8.26 2.13
N ILE A 206 -17.46 7.75 1.00
CA ILE A 206 -18.82 7.24 0.91
C ILE A 206 -19.00 6.01 1.81
N LEU A 207 -18.07 5.04 1.78
CA LEU A 207 -18.20 3.84 2.58
C LEU A 207 -18.14 4.15 4.09
N LEU A 208 -17.19 4.98 4.52
CA LEU A 208 -17.08 5.36 5.93
C LEU A 208 -18.32 6.12 6.40
N PHE A 209 -18.84 7.02 5.55
CA PHE A 209 -20.09 7.73 5.83
C PHE A 209 -21.27 6.76 5.98
N CYS A 210 -21.47 5.84 5.03
CA CYS A 210 -22.55 4.87 5.05
C CYS A 210 -22.43 3.90 6.24
N PHE A 211 -21.23 3.41 6.54
CA PHE A 211 -21.03 2.48 7.66
C PHE A 211 -21.22 3.17 9.00
N GLY A 212 -20.78 4.44 9.16
CA GLY A 212 -21.08 5.24 10.34
C GLY A 212 -22.58 5.56 10.49
N TYR A 213 -23.34 5.60 9.40
CA TYR A 213 -24.81 5.69 9.44
C TYR A 213 -25.46 4.39 9.89
N ALA A 214 -24.87 3.24 9.52
CA ALA A 214 -25.39 1.92 9.85
C ALA A 214 -25.21 1.56 11.31
N TRP A 215 -24.10 1.96 11.95
CA TRP A 215 -23.77 1.57 13.31
C TRP A 215 -22.99 2.65 14.06
N LYS A 216 -23.19 2.73 15.37
CA LYS A 216 -22.42 3.59 16.24
C LYS A 216 -20.97 3.14 16.31
N TRP A 217 -20.04 4.06 16.03
CA TRP A 217 -18.62 3.75 16.00
C TRP A 217 -18.07 3.31 17.36
N GLN A 218 -18.66 3.79 18.48
CA GLN A 218 -18.29 3.38 19.84
C GLN A 218 -18.58 1.90 20.06
N GLU A 219 -19.76 1.41 19.67
CA GLU A 219 -20.12 0.01 19.78
C GLU A 219 -19.22 -0.86 18.91
N PHE A 220 -18.91 -0.39 17.70
CA PHE A 220 -17.98 -1.08 16.79
C PHE A 220 -16.57 -1.17 17.37
N ALA A 221 -16.07 -0.10 18.00
CA ALA A 221 -14.75 -0.06 18.63
C ALA A 221 -14.62 -1.03 19.83
N HIS A 222 -15.71 -1.32 20.53
CA HIS A 222 -15.74 -2.27 21.66
C HIS A 222 -15.88 -3.75 21.23
N MET A 223 -16.16 -4.02 19.96
CA MET A 223 -16.29 -5.41 19.53
C MET A 223 -14.95 -6.14 19.57
N SER A 224 -14.94 -7.35 20.08
CA SER A 224 -13.74 -8.21 20.12
C SER A 224 -13.23 -8.60 18.72
N ASN A 225 -14.10 -8.55 17.73
CA ASN A 225 -13.78 -8.88 16.33
C ASN A 225 -14.60 -8.02 15.37
N PRO A 226 -14.27 -6.71 15.27
CA PRO A 226 -15.04 -5.77 14.47
C PRO A 226 -14.87 -6.03 12.98
N SER A 227 -15.98 -6.22 12.26
CA SER A 227 -16.00 -6.28 10.80
C SER A 227 -17.28 -5.73 10.23
N ALA A 228 -17.23 -5.18 9.02
CA ALA A 228 -18.42 -4.74 8.32
C ALA A 228 -19.41 -5.90 8.10
N ALA A 229 -18.92 -7.12 7.90
CA ALA A 229 -19.77 -8.30 7.74
C ALA A 229 -20.58 -8.61 9.01
N THR A 230 -19.95 -8.59 10.20
CA THR A 230 -20.65 -8.81 11.47
C THR A 230 -21.65 -7.71 11.77
N MET A 231 -21.33 -6.47 11.42
CA MET A 231 -22.23 -5.33 11.52
C MET A 231 -23.54 -5.58 10.74
N PHE A 232 -23.45 -6.01 9.49
CA PHE A 232 -24.66 -6.26 8.67
C PHE A 232 -25.49 -7.44 9.18
N LYS A 233 -24.85 -8.46 9.73
CA LYS A 233 -25.57 -9.58 10.34
C LYS A 233 -26.37 -9.15 11.55
N SER A 234 -25.91 -8.15 12.32
CA SER A 234 -26.66 -7.61 13.44
C SER A 234 -27.71 -6.59 13.02
N LEU A 235 -27.43 -5.77 11.99
CA LEU A 235 -28.35 -4.75 11.49
C LEU A 235 -29.59 -5.37 10.81
N TYR A 236 -29.41 -6.53 10.16
CA TYR A 236 -30.47 -7.25 9.46
C TYR A 236 -30.61 -8.67 10.04
N PRO A 237 -31.57 -8.92 10.94
CA PRO A 237 -31.81 -10.25 11.48
C PRO A 237 -32.30 -11.24 10.41
N GLY A 238 -31.98 -12.52 10.60
CA GLY A 238 -32.46 -13.60 9.74
C GLY A 238 -31.67 -13.74 8.41
N ALA A 239 -32.38 -14.18 7.36
CA ALA A 239 -31.76 -14.55 6.08
C ALA A 239 -31.06 -13.38 5.38
N VAL A 240 -31.62 -12.17 5.44
CA VAL A 240 -31.06 -10.97 4.78
C VAL A 240 -29.68 -10.63 5.38
N GLY A 241 -29.58 -10.61 6.71
CA GLY A 241 -28.30 -10.37 7.38
C GLY A 241 -27.28 -11.46 7.08
N GLY A 242 -27.72 -12.72 6.95
CA GLY A 242 -26.85 -13.81 6.50
C GLY A 242 -26.32 -13.63 5.10
N VAL A 243 -27.15 -13.24 4.15
CA VAL A 243 -26.72 -12.96 2.76
C VAL A 243 -25.74 -11.77 2.71
N LEU A 244 -26.03 -10.68 3.39
CA LEU A 244 -25.14 -9.51 3.46
C LEU A 244 -23.80 -9.87 4.12
N TYR A 245 -23.81 -10.65 5.18
CA TYR A 245 -22.60 -11.14 5.85
C TYR A 245 -21.66 -11.86 4.86
N TRP A 246 -22.21 -12.84 4.11
CA TRP A 246 -21.44 -13.58 3.14
C TRP A 246 -20.95 -12.70 1.98
N LEU A 247 -21.82 -11.85 1.45
CA LEU A 247 -21.49 -10.94 0.36
C LEU A 247 -20.35 -10.00 0.73
N ILE A 248 -20.42 -9.36 1.90
CA ILE A 248 -19.40 -8.41 2.37
C ILE A 248 -18.08 -9.15 2.66
N THR A 249 -18.15 -10.34 3.26
CA THR A 249 -16.94 -11.14 3.51
C THR A 249 -16.26 -11.58 2.22
N LEU A 250 -17.03 -12.03 1.22
CA LEU A 250 -16.48 -12.38 -0.10
C LEU A 250 -15.88 -11.15 -0.80
N GLY A 251 -16.53 -9.98 -0.68
CA GLY A 251 -15.99 -8.72 -1.16
C GLY A 251 -14.66 -8.36 -0.49
N ALA A 252 -14.56 -8.54 0.82
CA ALA A 252 -13.32 -8.30 1.57
C ALA A 252 -12.19 -9.25 1.13
N ILE A 253 -12.47 -10.54 0.97
CA ILE A 253 -11.51 -11.53 0.45
C ILE A 253 -11.04 -11.14 -0.95
N ALA A 254 -11.97 -10.78 -1.84
CA ALA A 254 -11.63 -10.31 -3.18
C ALA A 254 -10.74 -9.07 -3.13
N GLY A 255 -11.03 -8.12 -2.22
CA GLY A 255 -10.22 -6.94 -1.97
C GLY A 255 -8.78 -7.27 -1.57
N LEU A 256 -8.59 -8.16 -0.59
CA LEU A 256 -7.27 -8.60 -0.16
C LEU A 256 -6.49 -9.21 -1.33
N PHE A 257 -7.08 -10.12 -2.07
CA PHE A 257 -6.39 -10.75 -3.21
C PHE A 257 -6.06 -9.78 -4.34
N THR A 258 -6.90 -8.77 -4.63
CA THR A 258 -6.59 -7.76 -5.65
C THR A 258 -5.41 -6.90 -5.24
N THR A 259 -5.38 -6.43 -4.00
CA THR A 259 -4.30 -5.61 -3.46
C THR A 259 -3.00 -6.41 -3.43
N TRP A 260 -3.05 -7.61 -2.88
CA TRP A 260 -1.90 -8.51 -2.79
C TRP A 260 -1.29 -8.82 -4.16
N ASN A 261 -2.12 -9.21 -5.14
CA ASN A 261 -1.68 -9.48 -6.51
C ASN A 261 -1.06 -8.24 -7.18
N GLY A 262 -1.70 -7.08 -7.06
CA GLY A 262 -1.20 -5.83 -7.63
C GLY A 262 0.18 -5.44 -7.09
N PHE A 263 0.39 -5.56 -5.78
CA PHE A 263 1.67 -5.23 -5.16
C PHE A 263 2.74 -6.31 -5.39
N PHE A 264 2.37 -7.57 -5.59
CA PHE A 264 3.32 -8.58 -6.05
C PHE A 264 3.98 -8.17 -7.37
N MET A 265 3.17 -7.78 -8.35
CA MET A 265 3.66 -7.35 -9.67
C MET A 265 4.43 -6.04 -9.59
N ALA A 266 3.86 -5.03 -8.94
CA ALA A 266 4.46 -3.70 -8.85
C ALA A 266 5.82 -3.73 -8.14
N SER A 267 5.92 -4.50 -7.04
CA SER A 267 7.18 -4.66 -6.30
C SER A 267 8.25 -5.34 -7.16
N ALA A 268 7.89 -6.41 -7.86
CA ALA A 268 8.82 -7.13 -8.72
C ALA A 268 9.32 -6.26 -9.89
N SER A 269 8.43 -5.49 -10.53
CA SER A 269 8.77 -4.57 -11.61
C SER A 269 9.64 -3.41 -11.14
N LEU A 270 9.33 -2.83 -9.96
CA LEU A 270 10.15 -1.75 -9.39
C LEU A 270 11.56 -2.25 -9.04
N LEU A 271 11.68 -3.43 -8.41
CA LEU A 271 12.97 -4.02 -8.09
C LEU A 271 13.79 -4.33 -9.35
N MET A 272 13.12 -4.77 -10.42
CA MET A 272 13.74 -4.96 -11.73
C MET A 272 14.25 -3.63 -12.30
N ALA A 273 13.44 -2.58 -12.26
CA ALA A 273 13.85 -1.25 -12.74
C ALA A 273 15.07 -0.70 -11.96
N MET A 274 15.10 -0.91 -10.64
CA MET A 274 16.27 -0.58 -9.81
C MET A 274 17.49 -1.41 -10.19
N GLY A 275 17.31 -2.68 -10.52
CA GLY A 275 18.37 -3.58 -10.99
C GLY A 275 18.96 -3.15 -12.33
N ARG A 276 18.12 -2.71 -13.30
CA ARG A 276 18.54 -2.16 -14.59
C ARG A 276 19.48 -0.96 -14.44
N GLY A 277 19.22 -0.09 -13.46
CA GLY A 277 20.06 1.04 -13.11
C GLY A 277 21.28 0.70 -12.25
N ASN A 278 21.46 -0.57 -11.87
CA ASN A 278 22.44 -1.01 -10.87
C ASN A 278 22.35 -0.22 -9.53
N LEU A 279 21.16 0.24 -9.18
CA LEU A 279 20.86 0.83 -7.88
C LEU A 279 20.79 -0.25 -6.79
N VAL A 280 20.44 -1.47 -7.19
CA VAL A 280 20.52 -2.71 -6.44
C VAL A 280 21.25 -3.75 -7.31
N PRO A 281 21.67 -4.92 -6.76
CA PRO A 281 22.39 -5.94 -7.55
C PRO A 281 21.69 -6.26 -8.89
N GLY A 282 22.47 -6.26 -9.98
CA GLY A 282 21.97 -6.46 -11.35
C GLY A 282 21.26 -7.79 -11.58
N VAL A 283 21.35 -8.74 -10.66
CA VAL A 283 20.56 -9.98 -10.73
C VAL A 283 19.05 -9.69 -10.76
N PHE A 284 18.60 -8.62 -10.12
CA PHE A 284 17.19 -8.22 -10.10
C PHE A 284 16.68 -7.68 -11.42
N ALA A 285 17.57 -7.25 -12.34
CA ALA A 285 17.21 -6.84 -13.69
C ALA A 285 16.77 -8.02 -14.59
N LYS A 286 17.04 -9.26 -14.18
CA LYS A 286 16.80 -10.44 -15.03
C LYS A 286 15.31 -10.73 -15.15
N GLN A 287 14.90 -11.04 -16.39
CA GLN A 287 13.57 -11.53 -16.75
C GLN A 287 13.68 -12.93 -17.36
N ASN A 288 12.62 -13.69 -17.30
CA ASN A 288 12.51 -14.94 -18.04
C ASN A 288 12.14 -14.67 -19.52
N LYS A 289 11.99 -15.74 -20.31
CA LYS A 289 11.63 -15.66 -21.75
C LYS A 289 10.29 -14.96 -22.03
N ASN A 290 9.44 -14.87 -21.01
CA ASN A 290 8.11 -14.25 -21.09
C ASN A 290 8.10 -12.82 -20.51
N GLY A 291 9.25 -12.19 -20.29
CA GLY A 291 9.36 -10.85 -19.72
C GLY A 291 9.07 -10.76 -18.20
N ILE A 292 8.95 -11.87 -17.51
CA ILE A 292 8.58 -11.90 -16.07
C ILE A 292 9.82 -11.68 -15.20
N PRO A 293 9.81 -10.72 -14.25
CA PRO A 293 10.92 -10.43 -13.35
C PRO A 293 11.01 -11.45 -12.20
N VAL A 294 11.42 -12.67 -12.52
CA VAL A 294 11.42 -13.81 -11.58
C VAL A 294 12.19 -13.53 -10.28
N PRO A 295 13.40 -12.92 -10.29
CA PRO A 295 14.10 -12.62 -9.04
C PRO A 295 13.30 -11.68 -8.11
N GLY A 296 12.63 -10.68 -8.69
CA GLY A 296 11.74 -9.79 -7.94
C GLY A 296 10.55 -10.53 -7.33
N LEU A 297 9.89 -11.40 -8.11
CA LEU A 297 8.78 -12.22 -7.63
C LEU A 297 9.20 -13.18 -6.50
N LEU A 298 10.42 -13.73 -6.56
CA LEU A 298 10.94 -14.59 -5.49
C LEU A 298 11.16 -13.82 -4.18
N VAL A 299 11.64 -12.57 -4.25
CA VAL A 299 11.73 -11.69 -3.08
C VAL A 299 10.33 -11.43 -2.50
N CYS A 300 9.36 -11.11 -3.35
CA CYS A 300 7.97 -10.92 -2.94
C CYS A 300 7.39 -12.18 -2.27
N LEU A 301 7.63 -13.36 -2.84
CA LEU A 301 7.21 -14.63 -2.26
C LEU A 301 7.83 -14.86 -0.89
N LEU A 302 9.16 -14.65 -0.76
CA LEU A 302 9.86 -14.84 0.51
C LEU A 302 9.24 -13.96 1.62
N LEU A 303 9.02 -12.67 1.32
CA LEU A 303 8.42 -11.75 2.28
C LEU A 303 6.94 -12.07 2.56
N SER A 304 6.21 -12.54 1.56
CA SER A 304 4.84 -13.03 1.72
C SER A 304 4.78 -14.23 2.67
N LEU A 305 5.69 -15.19 2.53
CA LEU A 305 5.76 -16.37 3.39
C LEU A 305 6.17 -16.04 4.83
N ILE A 306 6.94 -14.97 5.04
CA ILE A 306 7.32 -14.49 6.37
C ILE A 306 6.11 -13.89 7.10
N GLY A 307 5.18 -13.25 6.40
CA GLY A 307 4.03 -12.55 6.99
C GLY A 307 3.26 -13.37 8.03
N PRO A 308 2.74 -14.55 7.71
CA PRO A 308 1.96 -15.38 8.65
C PRO A 308 2.72 -15.77 9.93
N PHE A 309 4.05 -15.81 9.90
CA PHE A 309 4.88 -16.04 11.09
C PHE A 309 4.98 -14.80 11.98
N LEU A 310 4.77 -13.61 11.45
CA LEU A 310 4.76 -12.37 12.20
C LEU A 310 3.42 -12.13 12.91
N GLY A 311 2.31 -12.58 12.31
CA GLY A 311 0.97 -12.53 12.88
C GLY A 311 0.36 -11.13 13.04
N ALA A 312 -0.87 -11.10 13.56
CA ALA A 312 -1.69 -9.89 13.66
C ALA A 312 -1.08 -8.78 14.53
N GLY A 313 -0.25 -9.13 15.52
CA GLY A 313 0.36 -8.15 16.43
C GLY A 313 1.28 -7.12 15.79
N LEU A 314 1.79 -7.40 14.56
CA LEU A 314 2.64 -6.45 13.83
C LEU A 314 1.93 -5.68 12.72
N ILE A 315 0.63 -5.93 12.46
CA ILE A 315 -0.14 -5.29 11.39
C ILE A 315 -0.04 -3.76 11.47
N GLY A 316 -0.31 -3.17 12.63
CA GLY A 316 -0.23 -1.72 12.81
C GLY A 316 1.17 -1.15 12.56
N SER A 317 2.21 -1.87 12.98
CA SER A 317 3.60 -1.44 12.75
C SER A 317 3.99 -1.54 11.27
N ILE A 318 3.54 -2.59 10.56
CA ILE A 318 3.75 -2.75 9.12
C ILE A 318 3.02 -1.65 8.35
N THR A 319 1.77 -1.33 8.72
CA THR A 319 0.98 -0.25 8.13
C THR A 319 1.69 1.10 8.25
N SER A 320 2.15 1.44 9.46
CA SER A 320 2.83 2.72 9.72
C SER A 320 4.21 2.79 9.05
N PHE A 321 4.96 1.69 9.01
CA PHE A 321 6.22 1.59 8.25
C PHE A 321 5.99 1.85 6.77
N SER A 322 4.99 1.18 6.18
CA SER A 322 4.64 1.35 4.77
C SER A 322 4.21 2.78 4.45
N ALA A 323 3.38 3.38 5.31
CA ALA A 323 2.96 4.77 5.16
C ALA A 323 4.15 5.73 5.16
N ALA A 324 5.12 5.56 6.08
CA ALA A 324 6.34 6.38 6.11
C ALA A 324 7.17 6.23 4.83
N ALA A 325 7.28 5.01 4.31
CA ALA A 325 8.01 4.71 3.09
C ALA A 325 7.32 5.33 1.84
N PHE A 326 5.99 5.28 1.76
CA PHE A 326 5.23 6.01 0.73
C PHE A 326 5.46 7.52 0.81
N VAL A 327 5.31 8.10 2.00
CA VAL A 327 5.47 9.55 2.20
C VAL A 327 6.86 10.01 1.80
N LEU A 328 7.92 9.26 2.11
CA LEU A 328 9.28 9.59 1.66
C LEU A 328 9.40 9.57 0.13
N SER A 329 8.86 8.54 -0.53
CA SER A 329 8.88 8.45 -1.99
C SER A 329 8.09 9.56 -2.65
N TRP A 330 6.90 9.92 -2.12
CA TRP A 330 6.08 11.03 -2.62
C TRP A 330 6.75 12.39 -2.40
N CYS A 331 7.43 12.57 -1.28
CA CYS A 331 8.22 13.77 -0.99
C CYS A 331 9.29 13.98 -2.07
N ILE A 332 10.13 12.97 -2.33
CA ILE A 332 11.17 13.04 -3.35
C ILE A 332 10.56 13.25 -4.74
N THR A 333 9.45 12.59 -5.07
CA THR A 333 8.76 12.77 -6.35
C THR A 333 8.23 14.19 -6.53
N SER A 334 7.70 14.80 -5.45
CA SER A 334 7.23 16.19 -5.46
C SER A 334 8.37 17.18 -5.70
N PHE A 335 9.50 17.00 -5.03
CA PHE A 335 10.71 17.79 -5.30
C PHE A 335 11.26 17.56 -6.71
N SER A 336 11.18 16.33 -7.22
CA SER A 336 11.58 16.01 -8.59
C SER A 336 10.76 16.77 -9.63
N LEU A 337 9.44 16.89 -9.41
CA LEU A 337 8.56 17.69 -10.27
C LEU A 337 9.00 19.15 -10.33
N ILE A 338 9.28 19.77 -9.18
CA ILE A 338 9.71 21.18 -9.10
C ILE A 338 11.04 21.36 -9.83
N ARG A 339 12.00 20.46 -9.57
CA ARG A 339 13.34 20.55 -10.14
C ARG A 339 13.35 20.33 -11.65
N LEU A 340 12.65 19.31 -12.16
CA LEU A 340 12.55 19.02 -13.59
C LEU A 340 11.89 20.14 -14.39
N ARG A 341 10.99 20.89 -13.77
CA ARG A 341 10.43 22.10 -14.41
C ARG A 341 11.46 23.24 -14.58
N LYS A 342 12.52 23.25 -13.76
CA LYS A 342 13.60 24.24 -13.84
C LYS A 342 14.73 23.80 -14.77
N ILE A 343 15.18 22.54 -14.67
CA ILE A 343 16.37 22.07 -15.38
C ILE A 343 16.08 21.51 -16.77
N ALA A 344 14.83 21.13 -17.04
CA ALA A 344 14.38 20.58 -18.33
C ALA A 344 13.04 21.22 -18.71
N PRO A 345 12.97 22.55 -18.96
CA PRO A 345 11.73 23.24 -19.29
C PRO A 345 11.09 22.74 -20.58
N ASP A 346 11.92 22.37 -21.57
CA ASP A 346 11.51 21.97 -22.92
C ASP A 346 11.13 20.49 -23.04
N MET A 347 11.37 19.69 -21.99
CA MET A 347 10.98 18.28 -21.98
C MET A 347 9.48 18.14 -22.21
N GLU A 348 9.07 17.29 -23.14
CA GLU A 348 7.68 17.06 -23.46
C GLU A 348 6.90 16.54 -22.24
N ARG A 349 5.70 17.06 -22.06
CA ARG A 349 4.79 16.71 -20.95
C ARG A 349 3.39 16.48 -21.49
N PRO A 350 3.09 15.28 -21.97
CA PRO A 350 1.78 14.95 -22.54
C PRO A 350 0.62 15.21 -21.57
N TYR A 351 0.87 15.12 -20.27
CA TYR A 351 -0.07 15.52 -19.23
C TYR A 351 0.57 16.57 -18.31
N LYS A 352 -0.08 17.72 -18.19
CA LYS A 352 0.34 18.82 -17.28
C LYS A 352 -0.58 18.86 -16.07
N ILE A 353 0.01 18.69 -14.87
CA ILE A 353 -0.75 18.79 -13.62
C ILE A 353 -1.32 20.21 -13.43
N PRO A 354 -2.59 20.36 -13.06
CA PRO A 354 -3.17 21.65 -12.69
C PRO A 354 -2.38 22.29 -11.53
N GLY A 355 -2.19 23.61 -11.56
CA GLY A 355 -1.39 24.32 -10.56
C GLY A 355 0.14 24.18 -10.69
N GLY A 356 0.62 23.27 -11.52
CA GLY A 356 2.04 23.17 -11.91
C GLY A 356 3.01 23.10 -10.74
N VAL A 357 3.97 24.06 -10.67
CA VAL A 357 5.01 24.13 -9.62
C VAL A 357 4.42 24.46 -8.25
N ALA A 358 3.35 25.26 -8.19
CA ALA A 358 2.70 25.61 -6.91
C ALA A 358 2.10 24.37 -6.25
N MET A 359 1.39 23.52 -7.00
CA MET A 359 0.86 22.27 -6.50
C MET A 359 1.98 21.30 -6.08
N GLY A 360 3.06 21.23 -6.86
CA GLY A 360 4.26 20.47 -6.49
C GLY A 360 4.91 20.97 -5.21
N GLY A 361 4.98 22.27 -5.00
CA GLY A 361 5.49 22.90 -3.78
C GLY A 361 4.63 22.59 -2.55
N PHE A 362 3.31 22.70 -2.71
CA PHE A 362 2.35 22.34 -1.65
C PHE A 362 2.47 20.87 -1.24
N SER A 363 2.51 19.97 -2.24
CA SER A 363 2.72 18.54 -2.00
C SER A 363 4.05 18.25 -1.31
N ALA A 364 5.16 18.89 -1.77
CA ALA A 364 6.46 18.73 -1.16
C ALA A 364 6.49 19.20 0.30
N LEU A 365 5.83 20.32 0.60
CA LEU A 365 5.74 20.86 1.97
C LEU A 365 4.97 19.87 2.87
N ILE A 366 3.77 19.46 2.47
CA ILE A 366 2.94 18.56 3.27
C ILE A 366 3.64 17.22 3.50
N THR A 367 4.17 16.59 2.44
CA THR A 367 4.83 15.30 2.57
C THR A 367 6.10 15.38 3.42
N THR A 368 6.84 16.50 3.35
CA THR A 368 8.01 16.72 4.22
C THR A 368 7.59 16.86 5.69
N VAL A 369 6.57 17.67 5.97
CA VAL A 369 6.07 17.87 7.33
C VAL A 369 5.54 16.55 7.91
N VAL A 370 4.71 15.83 7.16
CA VAL A 370 4.19 14.52 7.60
C VAL A 370 5.32 13.53 7.82
N PHE A 371 6.31 13.46 6.93
CA PHE A 371 7.46 12.57 7.08
C PHE A 371 8.25 12.85 8.37
N ILE A 372 8.48 14.11 8.68
CA ILE A 372 9.16 14.49 9.94
C ILE A 372 8.31 14.09 11.14
N LEU A 373 7.02 14.41 11.13
CA LEU A 373 6.11 14.11 12.25
C LEU A 373 5.97 12.61 12.52
N LEU A 374 6.09 11.75 11.51
CA LEU A 374 6.08 10.30 11.69
C LEU A 374 7.17 9.78 12.63
N PHE A 375 8.29 10.49 12.75
CA PHE A 375 9.43 10.11 13.60
C PHE A 375 9.50 10.87 14.92
N VAL A 376 8.72 11.93 15.09
CA VAL A 376 8.74 12.74 16.32
C VAL A 376 7.78 12.15 17.35
N PRO A 377 8.24 11.69 18.51
CA PRO A 377 7.35 11.18 19.57
C PRO A 377 6.40 12.26 20.12
N ASN A 378 5.33 11.81 20.75
CA ASN A 378 4.35 12.66 21.46
C ASN A 378 3.53 13.59 20.54
N ASN A 379 3.35 13.25 19.27
CA ASN A 379 2.39 13.90 18.37
C ASN A 379 1.44 12.87 17.75
N PRO A 380 0.25 13.29 17.24
CA PRO A 380 -0.77 12.37 16.70
C PRO A 380 -0.30 11.55 15.49
N VAL A 381 0.68 12.03 14.73
CA VAL A 381 1.17 11.40 13.49
C VAL A 381 2.30 10.39 13.77
N TYR A 382 2.79 10.29 15.00
CA TYR A 382 3.92 9.42 15.34
C TYR A 382 3.65 7.96 14.99
N MET A 383 4.50 7.37 14.15
CA MET A 383 4.32 5.99 13.66
C MET A 383 4.68 4.88 14.67
N GLY A 384 5.17 5.25 15.85
CA GLY A 384 5.54 4.29 16.88
C GLY A 384 6.98 3.77 16.77
N LYS A 385 7.51 3.29 17.90
CA LYS A 385 8.92 2.84 18.01
C LYS A 385 9.22 1.65 17.09
N THR A 386 8.32 0.66 17.05
CA THR A 386 8.53 -0.57 16.25
C THR A 386 8.59 -0.25 14.75
N ALA A 387 7.64 0.55 14.25
CA ALA A 387 7.64 0.97 12.84
C ALA A 387 8.88 1.81 12.49
N SER A 388 9.33 2.68 13.42
CA SER A 388 10.55 3.48 13.24
C SER A 388 11.80 2.59 13.11
N ILE A 389 11.91 1.55 13.94
CA ILE A 389 13.00 0.58 13.87
C ILE A 389 12.94 -0.20 12.55
N MET A 390 11.75 -0.65 12.14
CA MET A 390 11.55 -1.33 10.85
C MET A 390 11.99 -0.44 9.69
N PHE A 391 11.62 0.85 9.71
CA PHE A 391 11.99 1.79 8.65
C PHE A 391 13.50 2.01 8.58
N VAL A 392 14.15 2.27 9.70
CA VAL A 392 15.60 2.45 9.75
C VAL A 392 16.34 1.18 9.31
N GLY A 393 15.92 0.01 9.82
CA GLY A 393 16.48 -1.29 9.42
C GLY A 393 16.33 -1.54 7.91
N TRP A 394 15.16 -1.23 7.34
CA TRP A 394 14.91 -1.32 5.91
C TRP A 394 15.85 -0.42 5.10
N MET A 395 16.02 0.82 5.51
CA MET A 395 16.92 1.75 4.83
C MET A 395 18.38 1.31 4.93
N VAL A 396 18.82 0.78 6.08
CA VAL A 396 20.16 0.22 6.25
C VAL A 396 20.41 -0.95 5.31
N ILE A 397 19.48 -1.92 5.22
CA ILE A 397 19.56 -3.04 4.26
C ILE A 397 19.69 -2.49 2.83
N GLY A 398 18.90 -1.51 2.47
CA GLY A 398 18.96 -0.88 1.17
C GLY A 398 20.33 -0.26 0.87
N PHE A 399 20.86 0.52 1.81
CA PHE A 399 22.18 1.14 1.61
C PHE A 399 23.30 0.10 1.50
N ILE A 400 23.21 -1.03 2.19
CA ILE A 400 24.14 -2.16 2.02
C ILE A 400 24.05 -2.71 0.59
N LEU A 401 22.85 -2.96 0.08
CA LEU A 401 22.65 -3.43 -1.30
C LEU A 401 23.11 -2.39 -2.33
N TYR A 402 22.86 -1.10 -2.07
CA TYR A 402 23.35 -0.01 -2.91
C TYR A 402 24.88 0.06 -2.95
N ALA A 403 25.54 -0.15 -1.80
CA ALA A 403 27.00 -0.20 -1.71
C ALA A 403 27.59 -1.40 -2.45
N ILE A 404 27.01 -2.59 -2.27
CA ILE A 404 27.40 -3.81 -2.99
C ILE A 404 27.29 -3.60 -4.51
N SER A 405 26.20 -2.97 -4.97
CA SER A 405 25.99 -2.66 -6.37
C SER A 405 26.94 -1.59 -6.91
N GLY A 406 27.66 -0.91 -6.05
CA GLY A 406 28.62 0.13 -6.39
C GLY A 406 29.76 -0.38 -7.29
N VAL A 407 30.16 -1.63 -7.15
CA VAL A 407 31.16 -2.28 -8.02
C VAL A 407 30.62 -2.40 -9.45
N GLN A 408 29.37 -2.89 -9.60
CA GLN A 408 28.72 -3.03 -10.90
C GLN A 408 28.44 -1.65 -11.54
N ARG A 409 27.99 -0.67 -10.73
CA ARG A 409 27.79 0.71 -11.21
C ARG A 409 29.05 1.35 -11.77
N LYS A 410 30.21 1.10 -11.17
CA LYS A 410 31.50 1.63 -11.68
C LYS A 410 31.98 0.93 -12.93
N ALA A 411 31.61 -0.33 -13.13
CA ALA A 411 32.02 -1.13 -14.28
C ALA A 411 31.22 -0.82 -15.56
N ILE A 412 30.02 -0.26 -15.43
CA ILE A 412 29.11 0.06 -16.55
C ILE A 412 29.06 1.58 -16.71
N SER A 413 29.14 2.07 -17.96
CA SER A 413 29.07 3.50 -18.22
C SER A 413 27.71 4.09 -17.75
N LYS A 414 27.69 5.39 -17.41
CA LYS A 414 26.45 6.06 -17.06
C LYS A 414 25.44 6.04 -18.20
N ALA A 415 25.92 6.20 -19.44
CA ALA A 415 25.08 6.17 -20.63
C ALA A 415 24.41 4.81 -20.83
N ASP A 416 25.14 3.70 -20.64
CA ASP A 416 24.57 2.35 -20.77
C ASP A 416 23.53 2.06 -19.66
N ARG A 417 23.76 2.56 -18.45
CA ARG A 417 22.77 2.42 -17.36
C ARG A 417 21.51 3.25 -17.63
N GLU A 418 21.68 4.46 -18.15
CA GLU A 418 20.55 5.29 -18.57
C GLU A 418 19.81 4.65 -19.74
N ALA A 419 20.50 4.09 -20.72
CA ALA A 419 19.87 3.33 -21.80
C ALA A 419 19.10 2.12 -21.28
N ALA A 420 19.64 1.39 -20.29
CA ALA A 420 18.95 0.25 -19.69
C ALA A 420 17.70 0.66 -18.88
N MET A 421 17.72 1.82 -18.25
CA MET A 421 16.59 2.34 -17.47
C MET A 421 15.52 3.03 -18.31
N PHE A 422 15.92 3.72 -19.38
CA PHE A 422 15.08 4.63 -20.15
C PHE A 422 14.97 4.25 -21.63
N GLY A 423 15.72 3.25 -22.09
CA GLY A 423 15.83 2.90 -23.51
C GLY A 423 14.51 2.52 -24.19
N HIS A 424 13.53 2.09 -23.42
CA HIS A 424 12.17 1.84 -23.92
C HIS A 424 11.34 3.12 -24.13
N ALA A 425 11.80 4.26 -23.59
CA ALA A 425 11.14 5.56 -23.74
C ALA A 425 11.71 6.42 -24.88
N THR A 426 12.82 5.99 -25.48
CA THR A 426 13.55 6.77 -26.50
C THR A 426 13.37 6.24 -27.94
N HIS A 427 12.46 5.29 -28.15
CA HIS A 427 12.20 4.70 -29.49
C HIS A 427 11.07 5.39 -30.26
N GLU A 428 10.79 6.67 -30.01
CA GLU A 428 9.99 7.51 -30.89
C GLU A 428 10.82 8.77 -31.23
N ASP A 429 11.69 8.65 -32.19
CA ASP A 429 12.15 9.72 -33.06
C ASP A 429 11.69 9.44 -34.50
#